data_3ac957ec98c93e42e6d985c566f41161
#
_entry.id   3ac957ec98c93e42e6d985c566f41161
#
_cell.length_a   1.000
_cell.length_b   1.000
_cell.length_c   1.000
_cell.angle_alpha   90.00
_cell.angle_beta   90.00
_cell.angle_gamma   90.00
#
_symmetry.space_group_name_H-M   'P 1'
#
loop_
_entity.id
_entity.type
_entity.pdbx_description
1 polymer ?
#
loop_
_entity_poly.entity_id
_entity_poly.type
_entity_poly.pdbx_seq_one_letter_code
_entity_poly.pdbx_strand_id
1 'polypeptide(L)'
;SDKDDPLHYAQKLNTRPWSLQISGLVNKPMTFDIDDLLKIMPIEERVCRLRCVEAWAMAVPWTGFALRELLKRVEPQSKATHVRLETFYTPFTAQGQLAFWEPWPYVEGLTLKEAMNELAFLATGVYGHPLPKQQGAPIRLVVPWKYGFKNIKSIVKIELVDYRPATFWNTIQGLEYDFTANVDPRIPHPRWPQTREKMIGTGDIRPTLLYNGYEKFVAPLYGVSR
;
A
#
# COMPACT_ATOMS: atom_id res chain seq x y z
N SER A 1 -11.06 25.51 -12.74
CA SER A 1 -9.86 25.96 -13.47
C SER A 1 -8.85 24.83 -13.45
N ASP A 2 -7.97 24.75 -14.45
CA ASP A 2 -6.91 23.73 -14.53
C ASP A 2 -6.00 23.67 -13.28
N LYS A 3 -6.08 24.67 -12.43
CA LYS A 3 -5.31 24.77 -11.18
C LYS A 3 -5.90 23.93 -10.03
N ASP A 4 -7.15 23.51 -10.13
CA ASP A 4 -7.83 22.72 -9.10
C ASP A 4 -7.83 21.23 -9.43
N ASP A 5 -7.24 20.83 -10.59
CA ASP A 5 -7.09 19.43 -10.96
C ASP A 5 -5.99 18.78 -10.12
N PRO A 6 -6.30 17.69 -9.37
CA PRO A 6 -5.30 16.91 -8.63
C PRO A 6 -4.13 16.44 -9.50
N LEU A 7 -4.35 16.20 -10.79
CA LEU A 7 -3.29 15.86 -11.75
C LEU A 7 -2.25 16.97 -11.90
N HIS A 8 -2.69 18.24 -11.90
CA HIS A 8 -1.80 19.39 -12.01
C HIS A 8 -0.75 19.44 -10.88
N TYR A 9 -1.18 19.16 -9.64
CA TYR A 9 -0.28 19.13 -8.49
C TYR A 9 0.62 17.90 -8.49
N ALA A 10 0.10 16.74 -8.87
CA ALA A 10 0.90 15.53 -8.98
C ALA A 10 2.07 15.69 -9.97
N GLN A 11 1.89 16.46 -11.06
CA GLN A 11 2.94 16.76 -12.03
C GLN A 11 4.18 17.42 -11.42
N LYS A 12 4.01 18.19 -10.33
CA LYS A 12 5.10 18.89 -9.62
C LYS A 12 5.99 17.99 -8.79
N LEU A 13 5.53 16.76 -8.48
CA LEU A 13 6.31 15.83 -7.68
C LEU A 13 7.57 15.41 -8.43
N ASN A 14 8.73 15.64 -7.83
CA ASN A 14 9.98 15.10 -8.35
C ASN A 14 10.15 13.66 -7.84
N THR A 15 10.23 12.71 -8.77
CA THR A 15 10.38 11.27 -8.47
C THR A 15 11.80 10.75 -8.76
N ARG A 16 12.73 11.63 -9.19
CA ARG A 16 14.15 11.37 -9.42
C ARG A 16 14.96 12.62 -9.08
N PRO A 17 15.98 12.54 -8.19
CA PRO A 17 16.33 11.38 -7.37
C PRO A 17 15.25 11.08 -6.32
N TRP A 18 15.15 9.80 -5.89
CA TRP A 18 14.24 9.38 -4.82
C TRP A 18 14.92 8.40 -3.88
N SER A 19 14.89 8.72 -2.59
CA SER A 19 15.51 7.91 -1.54
C SER A 19 14.46 7.10 -0.80
N LEU A 20 14.71 5.79 -0.63
CA LEU A 20 13.92 4.89 0.20
C LEU A 20 14.77 4.43 1.38
N GLN A 21 14.41 4.86 2.58
CA GLN A 21 15.06 4.44 3.81
C GLN A 21 14.38 3.21 4.42
N ILE A 22 15.18 2.21 4.82
CA ILE A 22 14.72 1.07 5.61
C ILE A 22 15.46 1.08 6.94
N SER A 23 14.72 1.08 8.06
CA SER A 23 15.26 1.30 9.40
C SER A 23 14.45 0.59 10.49
N GLY A 24 14.69 0.93 11.76
CA GLY A 24 14.05 0.36 12.93
C GLY A 24 14.68 -0.96 13.36
N LEU A 25 13.87 -1.95 13.71
CA LEU A 25 14.32 -3.26 14.19
C LEU A 25 14.83 -4.17 13.06
N VAL A 26 15.94 -3.76 12.46
CA VAL A 26 16.69 -4.47 11.42
C VAL A 26 18.17 -4.56 11.81
N ASN A 27 18.86 -5.62 11.37
CA ASN A 27 20.29 -5.76 11.61
C ASN A 27 21.12 -4.93 10.62
N LYS A 28 20.57 -4.68 9.43
CA LYS A 28 21.24 -3.95 8.34
C LYS A 28 20.35 -2.80 7.85
N PRO A 29 20.29 -1.65 8.56
CA PRO A 29 19.59 -0.49 8.06
C PRO A 29 20.21 -0.03 6.74
N MET A 30 19.36 0.30 5.76
CA MET A 30 19.79 0.66 4.41
C MET A 30 19.02 1.89 3.92
N THR A 31 19.68 2.66 3.05
CA THR A 31 19.03 3.71 2.27
C THR A 31 19.39 3.48 0.80
N PHE A 32 18.39 3.41 -0.05
CA PHE A 32 18.56 3.18 -1.48
C PHE A 32 18.15 4.41 -2.27
N ASP A 33 18.92 4.77 -3.27
CA ASP A 33 18.35 5.46 -4.42
C ASP A 33 17.44 4.49 -5.17
N ILE A 34 16.31 4.97 -5.67
CA ILE A 34 15.30 4.11 -6.31
C ILE A 34 15.86 3.38 -7.54
N ASP A 35 16.70 4.04 -8.33
CA ASP A 35 17.25 3.45 -9.54
C ASP A 35 18.27 2.36 -9.23
N ASP A 36 19.04 2.51 -8.14
CA ASP A 36 19.93 1.47 -7.66
C ASP A 36 19.18 0.29 -7.04
N LEU A 37 18.10 0.56 -6.31
CA LEU A 37 17.22 -0.49 -5.80
C LEU A 37 16.66 -1.36 -6.93
N LEU A 38 16.17 -0.75 -7.99
CA LEU A 38 15.59 -1.46 -9.14
C LEU A 38 16.59 -2.36 -9.87
N LYS A 39 17.88 -2.04 -9.85
CA LYS A 39 18.93 -2.88 -10.45
C LYS A 39 19.16 -4.19 -9.72
N ILE A 40 18.89 -4.23 -8.41
CA ILE A 40 19.21 -5.37 -7.54
C ILE A 40 17.99 -6.20 -7.14
N MET A 41 16.78 -5.73 -7.41
CA MET A 41 15.56 -6.44 -7.05
C MET A 41 15.04 -7.31 -8.19
N PRO A 42 14.43 -8.48 -7.90
CA PRO A 42 13.84 -9.36 -8.90
C PRO A 42 12.52 -8.77 -9.40
N ILE A 43 12.61 -7.92 -10.42
CA ILE A 43 11.44 -7.24 -11.01
C ILE A 43 10.59 -8.25 -11.79
N GLU A 44 9.29 -8.22 -11.51
CA GLU A 44 8.28 -9.06 -12.17
C GLU A 44 6.99 -8.29 -12.42
N GLU A 45 6.12 -8.80 -13.27
CA GLU A 45 4.76 -8.29 -13.46
C GLU A 45 3.74 -9.21 -12.76
N ARG A 46 2.78 -8.59 -12.06
CA ARG A 46 1.67 -9.28 -11.40
C ARG A 46 0.35 -8.60 -11.69
N VAL A 47 -0.62 -9.35 -12.21
CA VAL A 47 -1.99 -8.87 -12.31
C VAL A 47 -2.68 -9.11 -10.97
N CYS A 48 -2.98 -8.04 -10.25
CA CYS A 48 -3.64 -8.10 -8.96
C CYS A 48 -4.99 -7.39 -8.97
N ARG A 49 -5.95 -7.93 -8.22
CA ARG A 49 -7.20 -7.23 -7.93
C ARG A 49 -6.94 -6.09 -6.96
N LEU A 50 -7.56 -4.95 -7.23
CA LEU A 50 -7.67 -3.82 -6.30
C LEU A 50 -9.14 -3.67 -5.92
N ARG A 51 -9.45 -3.56 -4.62
CA ARG A 51 -10.79 -3.40 -4.08
C ARG A 51 -10.83 -2.18 -3.16
N CYS A 52 -11.59 -1.18 -3.53
CA CYS A 52 -11.80 -0.01 -2.68
C CYS A 52 -12.85 -0.31 -1.59
N VAL A 53 -12.70 0.32 -0.44
CA VAL A 53 -13.71 0.28 0.62
C VAL A 53 -15.07 0.83 0.14
N GLU A 54 -15.08 1.70 -0.87
CA GLU A 54 -16.28 2.25 -1.52
C GLU A 54 -16.95 1.28 -2.52
N ALA A 55 -16.68 -0.01 -2.41
CA ALA A 55 -17.35 -1.07 -3.15
C ALA A 55 -17.15 -1.05 -4.68
N TRP A 56 -16.02 -0.56 -5.16
CA TRP A 56 -15.57 -0.76 -6.54
C TRP A 56 -14.28 -1.57 -6.61
N ALA A 57 -14.06 -2.24 -7.71
CA ALA A 57 -12.89 -3.10 -7.93
C ALA A 57 -12.39 -3.03 -9.36
N MET A 58 -11.12 -3.38 -9.54
CA MET A 58 -10.48 -3.53 -10.84
C MET A 58 -9.34 -4.53 -10.78
N ALA A 59 -8.88 -5.03 -11.92
CA ALA A 59 -7.64 -5.77 -12.04
C ALA A 59 -6.56 -4.86 -12.61
N VAL A 60 -5.37 -4.89 -12.04
CA VAL A 60 -4.26 -3.99 -12.40
C VAL A 60 -2.99 -4.81 -12.58
N PRO A 61 -2.32 -4.72 -13.74
CA PRO A 61 -0.99 -5.30 -13.96
C PRO A 61 0.08 -4.36 -13.38
N TRP A 62 0.64 -4.75 -12.24
CA TRP A 62 1.70 -4.04 -11.55
C TRP A 62 3.07 -4.61 -11.93
N THR A 63 4.06 -3.76 -12.19
CA THR A 63 5.46 -4.13 -12.31
C THR A 63 6.20 -3.74 -11.02
N GLY A 64 7.01 -4.64 -10.47
CA GLY A 64 7.73 -4.38 -9.23
C GLY A 64 8.34 -5.67 -8.64
N PHE A 65 8.37 -5.77 -7.31
CA PHE A 65 8.95 -6.92 -6.62
C PHE A 65 8.24 -7.20 -5.28
N ALA A 66 8.35 -8.43 -4.78
CA ALA A 66 7.77 -8.78 -3.49
C ALA A 66 8.45 -8.03 -2.35
N LEU A 67 7.67 -7.43 -1.43
CA LEU A 67 8.18 -6.69 -0.28
C LEU A 67 9.14 -7.54 0.56
N ARG A 68 8.85 -8.83 0.73
CA ARG A 68 9.71 -9.75 1.48
C ARG A 68 11.15 -9.83 0.96
N GLU A 69 11.37 -9.64 -0.34
CA GLU A 69 12.73 -9.71 -0.90
C GLU A 69 13.58 -8.52 -0.48
N LEU A 70 12.97 -7.35 -0.28
CA LEU A 70 13.62 -6.19 0.32
C LEU A 70 13.86 -6.40 1.82
N LEU A 71 12.84 -6.89 2.55
CA LEU A 71 12.94 -7.12 4.00
C LEU A 71 14.01 -8.16 4.35
N LYS A 72 14.17 -9.21 3.55
CA LYS A 72 15.26 -10.19 3.76
C LYS A 72 16.65 -9.56 3.73
N ARG A 73 16.88 -8.52 2.91
CA ARG A 73 18.18 -7.86 2.78
C ARG A 73 18.57 -7.06 4.03
N VAL A 74 17.58 -6.52 4.71
CA VAL A 74 17.80 -5.71 5.94
C VAL A 74 17.79 -6.55 7.22
N GLU A 75 17.49 -7.85 7.13
CA GLU A 75 17.53 -8.81 8.24
C GLU A 75 16.68 -8.36 9.43
N PRO A 76 15.35 -8.55 9.40
CA PRO A 76 14.48 -8.21 10.51
C PRO A 76 14.92 -8.85 11.83
N GLN A 77 14.97 -8.07 12.89
CA GLN A 77 15.23 -8.57 14.24
C GLN A 77 14.02 -9.36 14.76
N SER A 78 14.26 -10.31 15.66
CA SER A 78 13.22 -11.17 16.25
C SER A 78 12.13 -10.40 17.03
N LYS A 79 12.42 -9.20 17.50
CA LYS A 79 11.49 -8.31 18.19
C LYS A 79 10.53 -7.59 17.24
N ALA A 80 10.83 -7.51 15.95
CA ALA A 80 9.99 -6.84 14.98
C ALA A 80 8.65 -7.57 14.82
N THR A 81 7.55 -6.87 15.03
CA THR A 81 6.19 -7.41 14.90
C THR A 81 5.41 -6.76 13.77
N HIS A 82 5.76 -5.54 13.40
CA HIS A 82 5.08 -4.74 12.38
C HIS A 82 6.07 -4.04 11.46
N VAL A 83 5.55 -3.67 10.29
CA VAL A 83 6.21 -2.82 9.30
C VAL A 83 5.38 -1.54 9.16
N ARG A 84 6.00 -0.40 9.43
CA ARG A 84 5.45 0.94 9.26
C ARG A 84 6.00 1.52 7.97
N LEU A 85 5.12 2.00 7.10
CA LEU A 85 5.46 2.64 5.84
C LEU A 85 5.03 4.10 5.88
N GLU A 86 5.86 4.98 5.31
CA GLU A 86 5.60 6.43 5.33
C GLU A 86 5.83 7.02 3.94
N THR A 87 4.90 7.89 3.52
CA THR A 87 5.02 8.70 2.30
C THR A 87 5.85 9.95 2.54
N PHE A 88 6.25 10.60 1.46
CA PHE A 88 6.91 11.92 1.54
C PHE A 88 6.02 12.98 2.20
N TYR A 89 6.66 14.00 2.78
CA TYR A 89 5.97 15.18 3.31
C TYR A 89 6.54 16.45 2.67
N THR A 90 5.79 17.00 1.72
CA THR A 90 6.17 18.21 0.97
C THR A 90 4.91 19.01 0.64
N PRO A 91 4.32 19.73 1.63
CA PRO A 91 3.05 20.41 1.48
C PRO A 91 2.96 21.40 0.31
N PHE A 92 4.08 22.05 -0.03
CA PHE A 92 4.13 22.98 -1.17
C PHE A 92 3.97 22.27 -2.54
N THR A 93 4.29 20.98 -2.62
CA THR A 93 4.11 20.16 -3.82
C THR A 93 2.80 19.37 -3.76
N ALA A 94 2.47 18.83 -2.60
CA ALA A 94 1.27 18.05 -2.36
C ALA A 94 0.32 18.84 -1.43
N GLN A 95 -0.47 19.73 -1.99
CA GLN A 95 -1.30 20.69 -1.22
C GLN A 95 -2.28 20.05 -0.24
N GLY A 96 -2.73 18.82 -0.48
CA GLY A 96 -3.52 18.08 0.51
C GLY A 96 -2.82 17.95 1.86
N GLN A 97 -1.48 17.94 1.88
CA GLN A 97 -0.69 17.90 3.10
C GLN A 97 -0.67 19.22 3.91
N LEU A 98 -1.29 20.29 3.37
CA LEU A 98 -1.53 21.53 4.11
C LEU A 98 -2.68 21.40 5.13
N ALA A 99 -3.48 20.36 5.05
CA ALA A 99 -4.52 20.04 6.02
C ALA A 99 -3.88 19.61 7.34
N PHE A 100 -3.43 20.59 8.13
CA PHE A 100 -2.66 20.38 9.38
C PHE A 100 -3.45 19.66 10.48
N TRP A 101 -4.78 19.55 10.33
CA TRP A 101 -5.66 18.76 11.20
C TRP A 101 -5.68 17.28 10.87
N GLU A 102 -5.07 16.86 9.75
CA GLU A 102 -4.88 15.47 9.36
C GLU A 102 -3.47 14.98 9.76
N PRO A 103 -3.31 13.69 10.07
CA PRO A 103 -2.05 13.14 10.60
C PRO A 103 -1.00 12.90 9.49
N TRP A 104 -0.67 13.92 8.71
CA TRP A 104 0.41 13.87 7.73
C TRP A 104 1.79 13.70 8.39
N PRO A 105 2.76 13.01 7.78
CA PRO A 105 2.69 12.32 6.48
C PRO A 105 1.75 11.11 6.52
N TYR A 106 1.28 10.66 5.35
CA TYR A 106 0.48 9.45 5.27
C TYR A 106 1.30 8.25 5.74
N VAL A 107 0.78 7.53 6.73
CA VAL A 107 1.39 6.33 7.30
C VAL A 107 0.47 5.14 7.10
N GLU A 108 1.06 4.01 6.73
CA GLU A 108 0.40 2.71 6.73
C GLU A 108 1.21 1.66 7.51
N GLY A 109 0.52 0.60 7.91
CA GLY A 109 1.11 -0.49 8.67
C GLY A 109 0.63 -1.87 8.21
N LEU A 110 1.54 -2.83 8.32
CA LEU A 110 1.28 -4.26 8.17
C LEU A 110 1.87 -4.97 9.37
N THR A 111 1.33 -6.13 9.74
CA THR A 111 2.09 -7.06 10.58
C THR A 111 3.31 -7.56 9.81
N LEU A 112 4.37 -7.94 10.49
CA LEU A 112 5.55 -8.51 9.82
C LEU A 112 5.19 -9.77 9.02
N LYS A 113 4.27 -10.59 9.53
CA LYS A 113 3.77 -11.78 8.81
C LYS A 113 3.10 -11.42 7.49
N GLU A 114 2.29 -10.36 7.47
CA GLU A 114 1.65 -9.85 6.26
C GLU A 114 2.69 -9.29 5.27
N ALA A 115 3.64 -8.50 5.76
CA ALA A 115 4.71 -7.93 4.94
C ALA A 115 5.63 -9.00 4.32
N MET A 116 5.82 -10.12 5.01
CA MET A 116 6.59 -11.28 4.54
C MET A 116 5.79 -12.24 3.66
N ASN A 117 4.47 -12.04 3.52
CA ASN A 117 3.65 -12.83 2.60
C ASN A 117 4.05 -12.54 1.15
N GLU A 118 4.01 -13.59 0.31
CA GLU A 118 4.39 -13.47 -1.10
C GLU A 118 3.57 -12.47 -1.91
N LEU A 119 2.33 -12.18 -1.49
CA LEU A 119 1.44 -11.24 -2.17
C LEU A 119 1.70 -9.78 -1.81
N ALA A 120 2.41 -9.48 -0.70
CA ALA A 120 2.80 -8.11 -0.39
C ALA A 120 3.87 -7.65 -1.40
N PHE A 121 3.56 -6.59 -2.15
CA PHE A 121 4.33 -6.22 -3.33
C PHE A 121 4.64 -4.72 -3.33
N LEU A 122 5.84 -4.36 -3.75
CA LEU A 122 6.24 -2.99 -4.00
C LEU A 122 6.23 -2.75 -5.51
N ALA A 123 5.23 -2.00 -5.97
CA ALA A 123 5.07 -1.68 -7.37
C ALA A 123 5.84 -0.40 -7.74
N THR A 124 6.51 -0.43 -8.88
CA THR A 124 7.28 0.68 -9.49
C THR A 124 6.79 0.99 -10.90
N GLY A 125 5.91 0.16 -11.44
CA GLY A 125 5.28 0.30 -12.75
C GLY A 125 3.86 -0.23 -12.79
N VAL A 126 3.15 0.14 -13.84
CA VAL A 126 1.78 -0.29 -14.14
C VAL A 126 1.56 -0.32 -15.65
N TYR A 127 0.89 -1.36 -16.17
CA TYR A 127 0.65 -1.54 -17.62
C TYR A 127 1.94 -1.47 -18.48
N GLY A 128 3.07 -2.02 -17.98
CA GLY A 128 4.34 -2.01 -18.68
C GLY A 128 5.09 -0.65 -18.69
N HIS A 129 4.58 0.35 -17.96
CA HIS A 129 5.17 1.69 -17.87
C HIS A 129 5.55 2.04 -16.43
N PRO A 130 6.48 2.98 -16.20
CA PRO A 130 6.72 3.54 -14.88
C PRO A 130 5.43 4.08 -14.25
N LEU A 131 5.31 4.01 -12.93
CA LEU A 131 4.15 4.55 -12.23
C LEU A 131 3.93 6.03 -12.57
N PRO A 132 2.71 6.44 -12.94
CA PRO A 132 2.34 7.85 -12.94
C PRO A 132 2.47 8.45 -11.54
N LYS A 133 2.83 9.72 -11.44
CA LYS A 133 3.04 10.43 -10.17
C LYS A 133 1.82 10.33 -9.26
N GLN A 134 0.62 10.56 -9.79
CA GLN A 134 -0.64 10.45 -9.05
C GLN A 134 -0.92 9.01 -8.57
N GLN A 135 -0.41 8.00 -9.28
CA GLN A 135 -0.61 6.60 -8.92
C GLN A 135 0.42 6.08 -7.90
N GLY A 136 1.31 6.95 -7.42
CA GLY A 136 2.23 6.62 -6.33
C GLY A 136 3.67 6.40 -6.76
N ALA A 137 4.10 7.06 -7.86
CA ALA A 137 5.50 7.05 -8.26
C ALA A 137 6.42 7.56 -7.13
N PRO A 138 7.67 7.09 -7.08
CA PRO A 138 8.26 6.05 -7.94
C PRO A 138 8.01 4.62 -7.40
N ILE A 139 7.52 4.47 -6.16
CA ILE A 139 7.29 3.19 -5.51
C ILE A 139 6.09 3.24 -4.58
N ARG A 140 5.24 2.22 -4.64
CA ARG A 140 4.04 2.09 -3.82
C ARG A 140 3.84 0.67 -3.32
N LEU A 141 3.07 0.53 -2.22
CA LEU A 141 2.63 -0.77 -1.72
C LEU A 141 1.41 -1.27 -2.53
N VAL A 142 1.36 -2.59 -2.75
CA VAL A 142 0.20 -3.34 -3.23
C VAL A 142 0.00 -4.56 -2.32
N VAL A 143 -1.14 -4.60 -1.64
CA VAL A 143 -1.60 -5.71 -0.78
C VAL A 143 -2.99 -6.12 -1.24
N PRO A 144 -3.10 -7.02 -2.22
CA PRO A 144 -4.32 -7.21 -3.01
C PRO A 144 -5.50 -7.79 -2.21
N TRP A 145 -5.27 -8.41 -1.06
CA TRP A 145 -6.31 -8.96 -0.19
C TRP A 145 -6.91 -7.95 0.79
N LYS A 146 -6.33 -6.73 0.84
CA LYS A 146 -6.77 -5.63 1.71
C LYS A 146 -7.46 -4.55 0.91
N TYR A 147 -8.28 -3.74 1.58
CA TYR A 147 -8.88 -2.57 0.95
C TYR A 147 -7.83 -1.58 0.43
N GLY A 148 -8.17 -0.89 -0.65
CA GLY A 148 -7.24 -0.07 -1.44
C GLY A 148 -6.51 1.02 -0.66
N PHE A 149 -7.09 1.56 0.42
CA PHE A 149 -6.43 2.59 1.24
C PHE A 149 -5.15 2.10 1.94
N LYS A 150 -4.99 0.78 2.12
CA LYS A 150 -3.75 0.18 2.63
C LYS A 150 -2.56 0.29 1.67
N ASN A 151 -2.82 0.55 0.40
CA ASN A 151 -1.80 0.59 -0.64
C ASN A 151 -1.13 1.97 -0.70
N ILE A 152 -0.34 2.30 0.32
CA ILE A 152 0.37 3.59 0.44
C ILE A 152 1.21 3.90 -0.78
N LYS A 153 1.18 5.18 -1.21
CA LYS A 153 1.83 5.71 -2.40
C LYS A 153 3.14 6.44 -2.06
N SER A 154 4.06 6.50 -3.02
CA SER A 154 5.26 7.36 -2.98
C SER A 154 6.03 7.22 -1.67
N ILE A 155 6.41 5.98 -1.36
CA ILE A 155 7.04 5.61 -0.08
C ILE A 155 8.46 6.17 -0.02
N VAL A 156 8.81 6.78 1.11
CA VAL A 156 10.16 7.26 1.42
C VAL A 156 10.81 6.50 2.58
N LYS A 157 9.99 5.86 3.45
CA LYS A 157 10.50 5.16 4.61
C LYS A 157 9.71 3.87 4.86
N ILE A 158 10.46 2.81 5.19
CA ILE A 158 9.96 1.53 5.70
C ILE A 158 10.66 1.28 7.03
N GLU A 159 9.91 1.13 8.11
CA GLU A 159 10.45 0.98 9.46
C GLU A 159 9.88 -0.27 10.12
N LEU A 160 10.75 -1.14 10.61
CA LEU A 160 10.33 -2.30 11.38
C LEU A 160 10.22 -1.94 12.86
N VAL A 161 9.10 -2.27 13.48
CA VAL A 161 8.78 -1.86 14.86
C VAL A 161 8.20 -3.03 15.66
N ASP A 162 8.21 -2.94 16.99
CA ASP A 162 7.66 -3.93 17.92
C ASP A 162 6.25 -3.59 18.43
N TYR A 163 5.66 -2.55 17.87
CA TYR A 163 4.31 -2.08 18.20
C TYR A 163 3.45 -1.95 16.93
N ARG A 164 2.11 -1.94 17.10
CA ARG A 164 1.16 -1.63 16.01
C ARG A 164 1.21 -0.12 15.71
N PRO A 165 1.68 0.29 14.52
CA PRO A 165 1.73 1.71 14.19
C PRO A 165 0.33 2.31 14.02
N ALA A 166 0.17 3.58 14.40
CA ALA A 166 -0.98 4.36 14.00
C ALA A 166 -0.95 4.57 12.49
N THR A 167 -2.10 4.39 11.82
CA THR A 167 -2.21 4.60 10.38
C THR A 167 -3.12 5.77 10.07
N PHE A 168 -2.94 6.40 8.91
CA PHE A 168 -3.61 7.65 8.55
C PHE A 168 -5.13 7.57 8.72
N TRP A 169 -5.79 6.67 7.99
CA TRP A 169 -7.24 6.55 8.01
C TRP A 169 -7.78 6.00 9.34
N ASN A 170 -7.07 5.06 9.97
CA ASN A 170 -7.48 4.57 11.30
C ASN A 170 -7.44 5.67 12.36
N THR A 171 -6.52 6.62 12.24
CA THR A 171 -6.43 7.78 13.14
C THR A 171 -7.59 8.77 12.92
N ILE A 172 -7.97 9.01 11.66
CA ILE A 172 -9.03 9.97 11.32
C ILE A 172 -10.43 9.37 11.60
N GLN A 173 -10.65 8.11 11.20
CA GLN A 173 -11.96 7.46 11.22
C GLN A 173 -11.82 5.97 11.53
N GLY A 174 -11.37 5.66 12.74
CA GLY A 174 -11.09 4.28 13.17
C GLY A 174 -12.29 3.33 13.12
N LEU A 175 -13.51 3.83 13.16
CA LEU A 175 -14.74 3.04 13.01
C LEU A 175 -15.00 2.61 11.56
N GLU A 176 -14.50 3.36 10.59
CA GLU A 176 -14.68 3.09 9.16
C GLU A 176 -13.45 2.41 8.54
N TYR A 177 -12.26 2.66 9.10
CA TYR A 177 -10.98 2.22 8.52
C TYR A 177 -10.17 1.45 9.57
N ASP A 178 -10.41 0.14 9.65
CA ASP A 178 -9.64 -0.72 10.55
C ASP A 178 -8.17 -0.85 10.11
N PHE A 179 -7.29 -1.07 11.07
CA PHE A 179 -5.87 -1.32 10.83
C PHE A 179 -5.65 -2.53 9.91
N THR A 180 -6.37 -3.61 10.15
CA THR A 180 -6.23 -4.85 9.37
C THR A 180 -6.73 -4.67 7.94
N ALA A 181 -7.88 -4.00 7.78
CA ALA A 181 -8.47 -3.62 6.49
C ALA A 181 -8.57 -4.75 5.44
N ASN A 182 -8.76 -5.98 5.88
CA ASN A 182 -8.97 -7.11 4.98
C ASN A 182 -10.32 -7.00 4.29
N VAL A 183 -10.37 -7.34 3.00
CA VAL A 183 -11.64 -7.41 2.28
C VAL A 183 -12.47 -8.57 2.82
N ASP A 184 -13.55 -8.27 3.52
CA ASP A 184 -14.50 -9.25 4.05
C ASP A 184 -15.94 -8.82 3.71
N PRO A 185 -16.65 -9.57 2.85
CA PRO A 185 -18.04 -9.25 2.49
C PRO A 185 -19.03 -9.35 3.65
N ARG A 186 -18.66 -10.00 4.75
CA ARG A 186 -19.50 -10.19 5.96
C ARG A 186 -19.45 -9.00 6.89
N ILE A 187 -18.41 -8.16 6.77
CA ILE A 187 -18.20 -6.98 7.62
C ILE A 187 -18.60 -5.75 6.81
N PRO A 188 -19.76 -5.13 7.09
CA PRO A 188 -20.18 -3.94 6.36
C PRO A 188 -19.33 -2.71 6.75
N HIS A 189 -19.22 -1.77 5.84
CA HIS A 189 -18.84 -0.40 6.20
C HIS A 189 -20.01 0.24 6.97
N PRO A 190 -19.80 1.15 7.93
CA PRO A 190 -20.90 1.77 8.68
C PRO A 190 -21.98 2.42 7.82
N ARG A 191 -21.65 2.85 6.60
CA ARG A 191 -22.55 3.57 5.69
C ARG A 191 -23.08 2.73 4.52
N TRP A 192 -22.49 1.57 4.21
CA TRP A 192 -22.90 0.70 3.09
C TRP A 192 -22.45 -0.75 3.28
N PRO A 193 -23.13 -1.70 2.59
CA PRO A 193 -22.71 -3.10 2.65
C PRO A 193 -21.46 -3.35 1.80
N GLN A 194 -20.69 -4.38 2.16
CA GLN A 194 -19.50 -4.82 1.42
C GLN A 194 -19.74 -6.12 0.62
N THR A 195 -20.99 -6.58 0.54
CA THR A 195 -21.33 -7.88 -0.07
C THR A 195 -21.18 -7.92 -1.59
N ARG A 196 -21.19 -6.77 -2.26
CA ARG A 196 -21.08 -6.64 -3.71
C ARG A 196 -20.07 -5.57 -4.08
N GLU A 197 -19.53 -5.69 -5.29
CA GLU A 197 -18.57 -4.73 -5.84
C GLU A 197 -18.90 -4.41 -7.30
N LYS A 198 -18.64 -3.17 -7.70
CA LYS A 198 -18.76 -2.70 -9.08
C LYS A 198 -17.40 -2.73 -9.76
N MET A 199 -17.29 -3.46 -10.86
CA MET A 199 -16.06 -3.48 -11.66
C MET A 199 -15.90 -2.18 -12.45
N ILE A 200 -14.77 -1.48 -12.26
CA ILE A 200 -14.42 -0.32 -13.08
C ILE A 200 -14.09 -0.82 -14.50
N GLY A 201 -14.60 -0.13 -15.49
CA GLY A 201 -14.41 -0.44 -16.91
C GLY A 201 -15.59 -1.20 -17.52
N THR A 202 -16.05 -2.29 -16.92
CA THR A 202 -17.22 -3.04 -17.45
C THR A 202 -18.54 -2.60 -16.83
N GLY A 203 -18.51 -2.03 -15.63
CA GLY A 203 -19.71 -1.67 -14.87
C GLY A 203 -20.42 -2.85 -14.19
N ASP A 204 -19.93 -4.07 -14.37
CA ASP A 204 -20.53 -5.29 -13.81
C ASP A 204 -20.57 -5.22 -12.28
N ILE A 205 -21.68 -5.67 -11.69
CA ILE A 205 -21.82 -5.85 -10.26
C ILE A 205 -21.62 -7.33 -9.94
N ARG A 206 -20.67 -7.62 -9.06
CA ARG A 206 -20.27 -8.99 -8.67
C ARG A 206 -20.33 -9.18 -7.16
N PRO A 207 -20.47 -10.41 -6.64
CA PRO A 207 -20.24 -10.68 -5.24
C PRO A 207 -18.80 -10.35 -4.85
N THR A 208 -18.61 -9.70 -3.70
CA THR A 208 -17.28 -9.49 -3.12
C THR A 208 -16.72 -10.82 -2.60
N LEU A 209 -15.48 -11.12 -2.93
CA LEU A 209 -14.80 -12.32 -2.46
C LEU A 209 -14.04 -12.04 -1.16
N LEU A 210 -14.08 -13.00 -0.23
CA LEU A 210 -13.27 -12.93 1.00
C LEU A 210 -11.78 -12.77 0.64
N TYR A 211 -11.10 -11.87 1.36
CA TYR A 211 -9.72 -11.46 1.04
C TYR A 211 -9.54 -11.09 -0.44
N ASN A 212 -10.57 -10.50 -1.05
CA ASN A 212 -10.56 -10.12 -2.47
C ASN A 212 -10.24 -11.30 -3.43
N GLY A 213 -10.53 -12.54 -3.03
CA GLY A 213 -10.25 -13.76 -3.76
C GLY A 213 -8.87 -14.39 -3.48
N TYR A 214 -8.10 -13.85 -2.54
CA TYR A 214 -6.77 -14.35 -2.18
C TYR A 214 -6.77 -15.24 -0.93
N GLU A 215 -7.91 -15.79 -0.53
CA GLU A 215 -8.07 -16.59 0.68
C GLU A 215 -7.02 -17.71 0.80
N LYS A 216 -6.76 -18.45 -0.28
CA LYS A 216 -5.79 -19.55 -0.30
C LYS A 216 -4.38 -19.16 0.15
N PHE A 217 -4.00 -17.90 -0.04
CA PHE A 217 -2.66 -17.38 0.24
C PHE A 217 -2.56 -16.71 1.61
N VAL A 218 -3.66 -16.19 2.15
CA VAL A 218 -3.61 -15.30 3.32
C VAL A 218 -4.43 -15.78 4.51
N ALA A 219 -5.40 -16.68 4.35
CA ALA A 219 -6.20 -17.18 5.47
C ALA A 219 -5.36 -17.72 6.65
N PRO A 220 -4.25 -18.43 6.43
CA PRO A 220 -3.38 -18.90 7.52
C PRO A 220 -2.77 -17.77 8.36
N LEU A 221 -2.62 -16.55 7.82
CA LEU A 221 -2.12 -15.39 8.57
C LEU A 221 -3.08 -14.97 9.69
N TYR A 222 -4.37 -15.30 9.55
CA TYR A 222 -5.45 -14.88 10.43
C TYR A 222 -6.06 -16.03 11.25
N GLY A 223 -5.36 -17.17 11.33
CA GLY A 223 -5.79 -18.31 12.13
C GLY A 223 -6.99 -19.09 11.55
N VAL A 224 -7.37 -18.83 10.32
CA VAL A 224 -8.38 -19.60 9.60
C VAL A 224 -7.69 -20.82 9.00
N SER A 225 -7.74 -21.95 9.72
CA SER A 225 -7.35 -23.26 9.16
C SER A 225 -8.39 -23.70 8.13
N ARG A 226 -7.91 -24.30 7.05
CA ARG A 226 -8.74 -24.94 6.01
C ARG A 226 -9.53 -26.13 6.57
#